data_0dc5663bc54eef03a022d3c04cd9754f
#
_entry.id   0dc5663bc54eef03a022d3c04cd9754f
#
_cell.length_a   1.000
_cell.length_b   1.000
_cell.length_c   1.000
_cell.angle_alpha   90.00
_cell.angle_beta   90.00
_cell.angle_gamma   90.00
#
_symmetry.space_group_name_H-M   'P 1'
#
loop_
_entity.id
_entity.type
_entity.pdbx_description
1 polymer ?
#
loop_
_entity_poly.entity_id
_entity_poly.type
_entity_poly.pdbx_seq_one_letter_code
_entity_poly.pdbx_strand_id
1 'polypeptide(L)'
;MEFIEVKIDKDIYPTLTENYLDYPFAYGTIVNLTDKYINVKPIARIEGINEESIQSPASSIAPNDSAEVPFYIIIPEKYHSDKTALSYSYFYLVTENEQPDDQFQKAILVNSSNSWDGRVSDLYYLIKKDLNFSTMNAKKVFNEYKTILDTLPAALENFYKAKLLFNRFIKNLVYTSDPRATGEYVQFPHETFELKGGDCDDLSVFYSSLLESVGIQTALVDYKSDEMIRHVNLLFDTGLSPEQAELITKNDSKYFIRESLKGKNEIWVPVETTSLTDFETAWKIGSEKFNKEAVNDFGIATGKVQIIDVY
;
A
#
# COMPACT_ATOMS: atom_id res chain seq x y z
N MET A 1 7.15 -15.90 -36.48
CA MET A 1 6.79 -15.87 -35.05
C MET A 1 5.43 -15.25 -34.93
N GLU A 2 4.59 -15.76 -34.03
CA GLU A 2 3.20 -15.30 -33.91
C GLU A 2 2.74 -15.39 -32.46
N PHE A 3 1.85 -14.49 -32.05
CA PHE A 3 1.10 -14.63 -30.83
C PHE A 3 0.07 -15.75 -30.93
N ILE A 4 0.04 -16.63 -29.94
CA ILE A 4 -1.06 -17.58 -29.75
C ILE A 4 -2.13 -16.93 -28.86
N GLU A 5 -1.73 -16.32 -27.77
CA GLU A 5 -2.62 -15.71 -26.79
C GLU A 5 -1.89 -14.62 -26.01
N VAL A 6 -2.65 -13.63 -25.52
CA VAL A 6 -2.18 -12.70 -24.48
C VAL A 6 -3.15 -12.75 -23.31
N LYS A 7 -2.61 -13.01 -22.12
CA LYS A 7 -3.34 -12.98 -20.84
C LYS A 7 -2.96 -11.72 -20.09
N ILE A 8 -3.97 -10.95 -19.70
CA ILE A 8 -3.81 -9.83 -18.75
C ILE A 8 -4.27 -10.35 -17.40
N ASP A 9 -3.38 -10.35 -16.42
CA ASP A 9 -3.67 -10.97 -15.12
C ASP A 9 -4.59 -10.11 -14.26
N LYS A 10 -4.49 -8.79 -14.39
CA LYS A 10 -5.26 -7.84 -13.58
C LYS A 10 -5.58 -6.57 -14.37
N ASP A 11 -6.65 -5.90 -13.94
CA ASP A 11 -6.88 -4.50 -14.28
C ASP A 11 -5.74 -3.61 -13.76
N ILE A 12 -5.56 -2.46 -14.38
CA ILE A 12 -4.53 -1.51 -13.96
C ILE A 12 -5.03 -0.67 -12.78
N TYR A 13 -4.27 -0.71 -11.70
CA TYR A 13 -4.43 0.15 -10.53
C TYR A 13 -3.27 1.16 -10.50
N PRO A 14 -3.47 2.41 -10.90
CA PRO A 14 -2.38 3.36 -11.12
C PRO A 14 -1.51 3.64 -9.88
N THR A 15 -2.08 3.50 -8.69
CA THR A 15 -1.34 3.71 -7.44
C THR A 15 -0.31 2.62 -7.17
N LEU A 16 -0.49 1.41 -7.75
CA LEU A 16 0.44 0.30 -7.60
C LEU A 16 1.66 0.40 -8.54
N THR A 17 2.14 1.61 -8.82
CA THR A 17 3.21 1.88 -9.80
C THR A 17 4.44 1.00 -9.61
N GLU A 18 4.94 0.86 -8.38
CA GLU A 18 6.13 0.07 -8.08
C GLU A 18 5.92 -1.43 -8.32
N ASN A 19 4.70 -1.93 -8.06
CA ASN A 19 4.37 -3.33 -8.28
C ASN A 19 4.53 -3.74 -9.77
N TYR A 20 4.27 -2.82 -10.71
CA TYR A 20 4.43 -3.10 -12.15
C TYR A 20 5.88 -3.06 -12.62
N LEU A 21 6.81 -2.59 -11.80
CA LEU A 21 8.25 -2.68 -12.08
C LEU A 21 8.79 -4.09 -11.74
N ASP A 22 8.23 -4.72 -10.73
CA ASP A 22 8.66 -6.03 -10.24
C ASP A 22 7.89 -7.18 -10.89
N TYR A 23 6.61 -6.95 -11.22
CA TYR A 23 5.71 -7.99 -11.75
C TYR A 23 5.11 -7.58 -13.09
N PRO A 24 5.11 -8.48 -14.10
CA PRO A 24 4.49 -8.22 -15.39
C PRO A 24 2.97 -8.06 -15.21
N PHE A 25 2.35 -7.17 -15.98
CA PHE A 25 0.90 -7.00 -15.99
C PHE A 25 0.19 -7.97 -16.94
N ALA A 26 0.94 -8.56 -17.88
CA ALA A 26 0.44 -9.49 -18.87
C ALA A 26 1.52 -10.49 -19.29
N TYR A 27 1.06 -11.62 -19.81
CA TYR A 27 1.90 -12.65 -20.41
C TYR A 27 1.38 -12.98 -21.81
N GLY A 28 2.31 -13.16 -22.75
CA GLY A 28 2.00 -13.60 -24.11
C GLY A 28 2.55 -14.99 -24.40
N THR A 29 1.72 -15.91 -24.86
CA THR A 29 2.20 -17.17 -25.41
C THR A 29 2.56 -16.98 -26.87
N ILE A 30 3.81 -17.24 -27.24
CA ILE A 30 4.37 -17.02 -28.57
C ILE A 30 4.87 -18.32 -29.14
N VAL A 31 4.70 -18.52 -30.44
CA VAL A 31 5.27 -19.66 -31.18
C VAL A 31 6.37 -19.19 -32.14
N ASN A 32 7.49 -19.90 -32.12
CA ASN A 32 8.56 -19.75 -33.10
C ASN A 32 8.34 -20.73 -34.25
N LEU A 33 7.90 -20.23 -35.38
CA LEU A 33 7.62 -21.03 -36.59
C LEU A 33 8.87 -21.28 -37.46
N THR A 34 10.06 -20.91 -36.97
CA THR A 34 11.31 -21.05 -37.72
C THR A 34 12.10 -22.29 -37.26
N ASP A 35 13.10 -22.65 -38.04
CA ASP A 35 14.04 -23.74 -37.74
C ASP A 35 15.26 -23.27 -36.91
N LYS A 36 15.25 -22.03 -36.42
CA LYS A 36 16.34 -21.42 -35.63
C LYS A 36 15.83 -20.85 -34.34
N TYR A 37 16.74 -20.68 -33.37
CA TYR A 37 16.47 -19.88 -32.17
C TYR A 37 16.16 -18.43 -32.55
N ILE A 38 15.15 -17.85 -31.91
CA ILE A 38 14.84 -16.43 -32.05
C ILE A 38 14.96 -15.75 -30.68
N ASN A 39 15.49 -14.54 -30.66
CA ASN A 39 15.45 -13.67 -29.49
C ASN A 39 14.35 -12.64 -29.67
N VAL A 40 13.35 -12.70 -28.83
CA VAL A 40 12.18 -11.84 -28.88
C VAL A 40 12.29 -10.76 -27.82
N LYS A 41 12.05 -9.51 -28.20
CA LYS A 41 11.89 -8.37 -27.30
C LYS A 41 10.40 -8.07 -27.20
N PRO A 42 9.75 -8.46 -26.09
CA PRO A 42 8.35 -8.11 -25.86
C PRO A 42 8.25 -6.62 -25.55
N ILE A 43 7.30 -5.94 -26.17
CA ILE A 43 7.08 -4.51 -25.99
C ILE A 43 5.60 -4.29 -25.70
N ALA A 44 5.27 -3.45 -24.72
CA ALA A 44 3.89 -3.11 -24.40
C ALA A 44 3.67 -1.61 -24.26
N ARG A 45 2.43 -1.20 -24.52
CA ARG A 45 1.94 0.15 -24.30
C ARG A 45 0.47 0.10 -23.90
N ILE A 46 0.08 0.96 -22.96
CA ILE A 46 -1.34 1.17 -22.62
C ILE A 46 -1.70 2.61 -23.01
N GLU A 47 -2.74 2.74 -23.80
CA GLU A 47 -3.25 4.03 -24.25
C GLU A 47 -3.67 4.89 -23.06
N GLY A 48 -3.23 6.16 -23.06
CA GLY A 48 -3.53 7.11 -21.98
C GLY A 48 -2.67 6.98 -20.72
N ILE A 49 -1.85 5.94 -20.58
CA ILE A 49 -0.93 5.77 -19.46
C ILE A 49 0.50 6.13 -19.88
N ASN A 50 1.02 5.43 -20.88
CA ASN A 50 2.36 5.66 -21.38
C ASN A 50 2.34 5.94 -22.88
N GLU A 51 2.92 7.06 -23.29
CA GLU A 51 3.03 7.44 -24.70
C GLU A 51 4.12 6.61 -25.40
N GLU A 52 5.20 6.33 -24.67
CA GLU A 52 6.30 5.48 -25.16
C GLU A 52 6.04 4.02 -24.79
N SER A 53 6.39 3.14 -25.72
CA SER A 53 6.32 1.70 -25.52
C SER A 53 7.44 1.21 -24.59
N ILE A 54 7.12 0.30 -23.70
CA ILE A 54 8.05 -0.27 -22.71
C ILE A 54 8.52 -1.64 -23.20
N GLN A 55 9.84 -1.78 -23.35
CA GLN A 55 10.47 -3.05 -23.68
C GLN A 55 10.70 -3.89 -22.42
N SER A 56 10.17 -5.10 -22.44
CA SER A 56 10.41 -6.13 -21.41
C SER A 56 11.73 -6.88 -21.66
N PRO A 57 12.24 -7.66 -20.71
CA PRO A 57 13.41 -8.51 -20.92
C PRO A 57 13.25 -9.43 -22.13
N ALA A 58 14.32 -9.56 -22.93
CA ALA A 58 14.30 -10.42 -24.10
C ALA A 58 14.23 -11.91 -23.70
N SER A 59 13.48 -12.68 -24.50
CA SER A 59 13.30 -14.12 -24.30
C SER A 59 13.82 -14.88 -25.53
N SER A 60 14.53 -16.00 -25.33
CA SER A 60 15.00 -16.86 -26.40
C SER A 60 14.06 -18.05 -26.57
N ILE A 61 13.55 -18.27 -27.79
CA ILE A 61 12.60 -19.34 -28.11
C ILE A 61 13.25 -20.32 -29.09
N ALA A 62 13.22 -21.61 -28.72
CA ALA A 62 13.78 -22.67 -29.55
C ALA A 62 13.01 -22.87 -30.88
N PRO A 63 13.64 -23.50 -31.90
CA PRO A 63 12.99 -23.78 -33.18
C PRO A 63 11.69 -24.60 -33.01
N ASN A 64 10.62 -24.18 -33.66
CA ASN A 64 9.31 -24.85 -33.65
C ASN A 64 8.72 -25.08 -32.26
N ASP A 65 9.13 -24.26 -31.29
CA ASP A 65 8.68 -24.33 -29.89
C ASP A 65 7.86 -23.08 -29.54
N SER A 66 7.21 -23.11 -28.37
CA SER A 66 6.46 -21.98 -27.82
C SER A 66 7.00 -21.59 -26.45
N ALA A 67 6.90 -20.33 -26.12
CA ALA A 67 7.27 -19.81 -24.80
C ALA A 67 6.27 -18.75 -24.32
N GLU A 68 6.15 -18.62 -23.01
CA GLU A 68 5.46 -17.53 -22.38
C GLU A 68 6.46 -16.40 -22.13
N VAL A 69 6.09 -15.19 -22.54
CA VAL A 69 6.92 -13.99 -22.38
C VAL A 69 6.20 -12.93 -21.56
N PRO A 70 6.90 -12.29 -20.60
CA PRO A 70 6.29 -11.27 -19.74
C PRO A 70 6.22 -9.91 -20.45
N PHE A 71 5.18 -9.14 -20.12
CA PHE A 71 5.04 -7.74 -20.50
C PHE A 71 4.97 -6.86 -19.25
N TYR A 72 5.84 -5.87 -19.20
CA TYR A 72 5.91 -4.87 -18.13
C TYR A 72 5.41 -3.52 -18.63
N ILE A 73 4.97 -2.69 -17.70
CA ILE A 73 4.64 -1.29 -17.95
C ILE A 73 5.29 -0.40 -16.90
N ILE A 74 5.44 0.87 -17.25
CA ILE A 74 5.83 1.93 -16.31
C ILE A 74 4.68 2.93 -16.29
N ILE A 75 4.06 3.09 -15.13
CA ILE A 75 3.07 4.13 -14.92
C ILE A 75 3.82 5.39 -14.50
N PRO A 76 3.70 6.52 -15.23
CA PRO A 76 4.36 7.74 -14.86
C PRO A 76 3.96 8.21 -13.44
N GLU A 77 4.91 8.69 -12.66
CA GLU A 77 4.67 9.15 -11.28
C GLU A 77 3.56 10.21 -11.19
N LYS A 78 3.44 11.05 -12.22
CA LYS A 78 2.43 12.10 -12.32
C LYS A 78 1.09 11.62 -12.87
N TYR A 79 0.98 10.34 -13.23
CA TYR A 79 -0.29 9.82 -13.73
C TYR A 79 -1.34 9.87 -12.63
N HIS A 80 -2.47 10.46 -12.96
CA HIS A 80 -3.64 10.54 -12.08
C HIS A 80 -4.91 10.40 -12.90
N SER A 81 -5.87 9.65 -12.39
CA SER A 81 -7.19 9.48 -12.97
C SER A 81 -8.25 9.44 -11.88
N ASP A 82 -9.23 10.33 -11.98
CA ASP A 82 -10.38 10.37 -11.06
C ASP A 82 -11.42 9.28 -11.38
N LYS A 83 -11.29 8.60 -12.51
CA LYS A 83 -12.32 7.67 -13.01
C LYS A 83 -11.69 6.40 -13.55
N THR A 84 -12.37 5.30 -13.28
CA THR A 84 -12.12 4.04 -13.96
C THR A 84 -12.60 4.13 -15.41
N ALA A 85 -11.75 3.74 -16.35
CA ALA A 85 -12.02 3.80 -17.78
C ALA A 85 -11.51 2.56 -18.51
N LEU A 86 -12.21 2.20 -19.58
CA LEU A 86 -11.73 1.19 -20.53
C LEU A 86 -10.66 1.82 -21.41
N SER A 87 -9.52 1.15 -21.53
CA SER A 87 -8.41 1.52 -22.40
C SER A 87 -8.00 0.32 -23.29
N TYR A 88 -6.96 0.49 -24.09
CA TYR A 88 -6.38 -0.55 -24.89
C TYR A 88 -4.91 -0.74 -24.60
N SER A 89 -4.52 -1.99 -24.38
CA SER A 89 -3.12 -2.41 -24.32
C SER A 89 -2.69 -2.93 -25.70
N TYR A 90 -1.51 -2.51 -26.12
CA TYR A 90 -0.87 -2.91 -27.36
C TYR A 90 0.38 -3.70 -27.02
N PHE A 91 0.53 -4.86 -27.62
CA PHE A 91 1.63 -5.78 -27.43
C PHE A 91 2.32 -5.98 -28.76
N TYR A 92 3.64 -5.89 -28.76
CA TYR A 92 4.46 -6.06 -29.95
C TYR A 92 5.58 -7.07 -29.67
N LEU A 93 5.91 -7.85 -30.68
CA LEU A 93 7.05 -8.74 -30.69
C LEU A 93 8.07 -8.20 -31.68
N VAL A 94 9.28 -7.97 -31.23
CA VAL A 94 10.37 -7.44 -32.05
C VAL A 94 11.56 -8.38 -31.97
N THR A 95 12.15 -8.71 -33.11
CA THR A 95 13.42 -9.43 -33.19
C THR A 95 14.57 -8.47 -33.53
N GLU A 96 15.37 -8.77 -34.55
CA GLU A 96 16.58 -8.01 -34.88
C GLU A 96 16.31 -6.69 -35.65
N ASN A 97 15.17 -6.57 -36.31
CA ASN A 97 14.94 -5.51 -37.33
C ASN A 97 14.26 -4.24 -36.76
N GLU A 98 14.09 -4.10 -35.46
CA GLU A 98 13.42 -2.97 -34.78
C GLU A 98 11.97 -2.69 -35.23
N GLN A 99 11.45 -3.43 -36.20
CA GLN A 99 10.05 -3.38 -36.60
C GLN A 99 9.27 -4.51 -35.91
N PRO A 100 8.02 -4.29 -35.54
CA PRO A 100 7.18 -5.36 -34.98
C PRO A 100 7.01 -6.51 -35.98
N ASP A 101 7.41 -7.71 -35.56
CA ASP A 101 7.21 -8.94 -36.33
C ASP A 101 5.78 -9.45 -36.18
N ASP A 102 5.14 -9.17 -35.03
CA ASP A 102 3.73 -9.44 -34.77
C ASP A 102 3.19 -8.45 -33.72
N GLN A 103 1.88 -8.26 -33.69
CA GLN A 103 1.21 -7.37 -32.77
C GLN A 103 -0.13 -7.92 -32.30
N PHE A 104 -0.49 -7.58 -31.06
CA PHE A 104 -1.75 -7.95 -30.45
C PHE A 104 -2.35 -6.76 -29.69
N GLN A 105 -3.66 -6.62 -29.70
CA GLN A 105 -4.37 -5.57 -28.97
C GLN A 105 -5.43 -6.20 -28.08
N LYS A 106 -5.54 -5.71 -26.85
CA LYS A 106 -6.55 -6.16 -25.91
C LYS A 106 -7.10 -5.00 -25.09
N ALA A 107 -8.40 -5.01 -24.84
CA ALA A 107 -9.03 -4.07 -23.94
C ALA A 107 -8.58 -4.35 -22.51
N ILE A 108 -8.35 -3.27 -21.72
CA ILE A 108 -7.96 -3.34 -20.33
C ILE A 108 -8.69 -2.26 -19.54
N LEU A 109 -9.10 -2.57 -18.32
CA LEU A 109 -9.67 -1.59 -17.41
C LEU A 109 -8.52 -0.87 -16.69
N VAL A 110 -8.53 0.46 -16.74
CA VAL A 110 -7.65 1.33 -15.97
C VAL A 110 -8.49 1.95 -14.87
N ASN A 111 -8.21 1.58 -13.64
CA ASN A 111 -8.94 2.05 -12.48
C ASN A 111 -8.60 3.49 -12.13
N SER A 112 -9.43 4.15 -11.32
CA SER A 112 -9.08 5.45 -10.76
C SER A 112 -7.86 5.31 -9.82
N SER A 113 -7.17 6.41 -9.57
CA SER A 113 -5.97 6.40 -8.72
C SER A 113 -6.28 6.04 -7.27
N ASN A 114 -7.50 6.24 -6.82
CA ASN A 114 -7.97 5.87 -5.49
C ASN A 114 -8.58 4.46 -5.42
N SER A 115 -8.76 3.79 -6.56
CA SER A 115 -9.30 2.43 -6.58
C SER A 115 -8.32 1.45 -5.95
N TRP A 116 -8.86 0.53 -5.17
CA TRP A 116 -8.13 -0.46 -4.42
C TRP A 116 -8.71 -1.87 -4.69
N ASP A 117 -7.88 -2.90 -4.68
CA ASP A 117 -8.31 -4.28 -4.94
C ASP A 117 -8.67 -5.06 -3.65
N GLY A 118 -8.73 -4.36 -2.50
CA GLY A 118 -9.07 -4.92 -1.20
C GLY A 118 -7.91 -5.62 -0.49
N ARG A 119 -6.68 -5.56 -1.01
CA ARG A 119 -5.51 -6.13 -0.33
C ARG A 119 -4.85 -5.09 0.57
N VAL A 120 -4.92 -5.29 1.89
CA VAL A 120 -4.35 -4.33 2.87
C VAL A 120 -2.85 -4.08 2.67
N SER A 121 -2.11 -5.06 2.11
CA SER A 121 -0.70 -4.85 1.73
C SER A 121 -0.50 -3.71 0.73
N ASP A 122 -1.48 -3.46 -0.13
CA ASP A 122 -1.37 -2.47 -1.18
C ASP A 122 -1.65 -1.04 -0.69
N LEU A 123 -2.20 -0.88 0.52
CA LEU A 123 -2.32 0.42 1.21
C LEU A 123 -0.96 1.10 1.44
N TYR A 124 0.12 0.32 1.48
CA TYR A 124 1.49 0.83 1.48
C TYR A 124 1.72 1.91 0.42
N TYR A 125 1.25 1.69 -0.80
CA TYR A 125 1.46 2.62 -1.92
C TYR A 125 0.74 3.96 -1.70
N LEU A 126 -0.47 3.94 -1.13
CA LEU A 126 -1.19 5.17 -0.78
C LEU A 126 -0.50 5.92 0.37
N ILE A 127 0.00 5.20 1.38
CA ILE A 127 0.75 5.78 2.50
C ILE A 127 1.99 6.50 1.98
N LYS A 128 2.77 5.87 1.08
CA LYS A 128 4.04 6.41 0.57
C LYS A 128 3.85 7.53 -0.44
N LYS A 129 2.78 7.50 -1.23
CA LYS A 129 2.52 8.49 -2.29
C LYS A 129 2.49 9.94 -1.76
N ASP A 130 2.07 10.15 -0.53
CA ASP A 130 1.79 11.48 0.03
C ASP A 130 2.68 11.87 1.22
N LEU A 131 3.84 11.23 1.35
CA LEU A 131 4.78 11.48 2.46
C LEU A 131 5.23 12.95 2.55
N ASN A 132 5.37 13.65 1.44
CA ASN A 132 5.76 15.07 1.45
C ASN A 132 4.70 15.94 2.12
N PHE A 133 3.41 15.72 1.81
CA PHE A 133 2.29 16.38 2.46
C PHE A 133 2.28 16.09 3.96
N SER A 134 2.40 14.82 4.34
CA SER A 134 2.42 14.35 5.71
C SER A 134 3.60 14.94 6.50
N THR A 135 4.81 14.96 5.90
CA THR A 135 6.02 15.56 6.50
C THR A 135 5.82 17.04 6.81
N MET A 136 5.28 17.81 5.85
CA MET A 136 5.05 19.25 6.07
C MET A 136 4.06 19.50 7.22
N ASN A 137 2.99 18.71 7.28
CA ASN A 137 1.98 18.88 8.32
C ASN A 137 2.48 18.41 9.70
N ALA A 138 3.19 17.28 9.80
CA ALA A 138 3.78 16.81 11.03
C ALA A 138 4.81 17.83 11.60
N LYS A 139 5.68 18.38 10.75
CA LYS A 139 6.64 19.41 11.15
C LYS A 139 5.97 20.66 11.72
N LYS A 140 4.83 21.09 11.18
CA LYS A 140 4.08 22.23 11.75
C LYS A 140 3.66 21.95 13.19
N VAL A 141 3.11 20.76 13.44
CA VAL A 141 2.71 20.34 14.79
C VAL A 141 3.90 20.29 15.73
N PHE A 142 5.01 19.67 15.32
CA PHE A 142 6.18 19.58 16.18
C PHE A 142 6.81 20.95 16.49
N ASN A 143 6.76 21.90 15.57
CA ASN A 143 7.19 23.27 15.83
C ASN A 143 6.28 23.97 16.85
N GLU A 144 4.94 23.77 16.79
CA GLU A 144 3.99 24.29 17.77
C GLU A 144 4.28 23.73 19.18
N TYR A 145 4.67 22.46 19.29
CA TYR A 145 4.94 21.75 20.55
C TYR A 145 6.43 21.60 20.88
N LYS A 146 7.32 22.34 20.19
CA LYS A 146 8.76 22.18 20.31
C LYS A 146 9.26 22.25 21.75
N THR A 147 8.81 23.22 22.54
CA THR A 147 9.24 23.40 23.94
C THR A 147 8.92 22.15 24.79
N ILE A 148 7.79 21.48 24.53
CA ILE A 148 7.41 20.27 25.25
C ILE A 148 8.28 19.10 24.77
N LEU A 149 8.41 18.93 23.44
CA LEU A 149 9.19 17.84 22.86
C LEU A 149 10.67 17.92 23.29
N ASP A 150 11.26 19.10 23.33
CA ASP A 150 12.67 19.32 23.75
C ASP A 150 12.92 18.94 25.21
N THR A 151 11.87 18.83 26.05
CA THR A 151 12.00 18.44 27.48
C THR A 151 11.76 16.96 27.74
N LEU A 152 11.31 16.22 26.72
CA LEU A 152 11.04 14.79 26.88
C LEU A 152 12.34 13.97 26.87
N PRO A 153 12.38 12.87 27.62
CA PRO A 153 13.39 11.85 27.42
C PRO A 153 13.32 11.32 25.97
N ALA A 154 14.49 11.17 25.33
CA ALA A 154 14.57 10.70 23.94
C ALA A 154 13.80 9.38 23.70
N ALA A 155 13.79 8.49 24.69
CA ALA A 155 13.06 7.23 24.61
C ALA A 155 11.53 7.41 24.46
N LEU A 156 10.96 8.51 24.89
CA LEU A 156 9.51 8.79 24.82
C LEU A 156 9.12 9.61 23.59
N GLU A 157 10.07 10.02 22.78
CA GLU A 157 9.84 10.97 21.69
C GLU A 157 8.82 10.42 20.66
N ASN A 158 8.99 9.18 20.19
CA ASN A 158 8.08 8.58 19.21
C ASN A 158 6.65 8.45 19.74
N PHE A 159 6.50 7.98 20.98
CA PHE A 159 5.18 7.85 21.60
C PHE A 159 4.45 9.19 21.70
N TYR A 160 5.14 10.25 22.15
CA TYR A 160 4.54 11.57 22.25
C TYR A 160 4.29 12.23 20.90
N LYS A 161 5.16 12.04 19.92
CA LYS A 161 4.94 12.48 18.55
C LYS A 161 3.69 11.83 17.95
N ALA A 162 3.53 10.51 18.10
CA ALA A 162 2.35 9.80 17.65
C ALA A 162 1.07 10.34 18.31
N LYS A 163 1.09 10.51 19.64
CA LYS A 163 -0.03 11.11 20.39
C LYS A 163 -0.40 12.50 19.90
N LEU A 164 0.59 13.37 19.66
CA LEU A 164 0.36 14.74 19.17
C LEU A 164 -0.27 14.72 17.77
N LEU A 165 0.25 13.90 16.85
CA LEU A 165 -0.27 13.78 15.50
C LEU A 165 -1.70 13.26 15.49
N PHE A 166 -2.00 12.22 16.28
CA PHE A 166 -3.37 11.70 16.43
C PHE A 166 -4.33 12.79 16.92
N ASN A 167 -4.00 13.44 18.03
CA ASN A 167 -4.85 14.44 18.61
C ASN A 167 -5.02 15.70 17.73
N ARG A 168 -4.07 15.99 16.86
CA ARG A 168 -4.14 17.12 15.93
C ARG A 168 -4.94 16.81 14.68
N PHE A 169 -4.77 15.63 14.11
CA PHE A 169 -5.27 15.32 12.77
C PHE A 169 -6.44 14.34 12.77
N ILE A 170 -6.43 13.32 13.63
CA ILE A 170 -7.43 12.23 13.59
C ILE A 170 -8.62 12.53 14.49
N LYS A 171 -8.37 13.00 15.70
CA LYS A 171 -9.37 13.24 16.75
C LYS A 171 -10.66 13.96 16.29
N ASN A 172 -10.57 14.86 15.33
CA ASN A 172 -11.69 15.72 14.92
C ASN A 172 -12.20 15.39 13.51
N LEU A 173 -11.81 14.26 12.96
CA LEU A 173 -12.37 13.78 11.70
C LEU A 173 -13.77 13.18 11.92
N VAL A 174 -14.47 12.91 10.83
CA VAL A 174 -15.78 12.26 10.84
C VAL A 174 -15.67 10.91 10.16
N TYR A 175 -16.22 9.86 10.78
CA TYR A 175 -16.31 8.58 10.11
C TYR A 175 -17.31 8.66 8.97
N THR A 176 -16.87 8.31 7.77
CA THR A 176 -17.70 8.31 6.57
C THR A 176 -17.35 7.05 5.79
N SER A 177 -18.29 6.14 5.66
CA SER A 177 -18.09 4.93 4.86
C SER A 177 -18.21 5.24 3.37
N ASP A 178 -17.51 4.45 2.58
CA ASP A 178 -17.57 4.51 1.12
C ASP A 178 -18.99 4.39 0.56
N PRO A 179 -19.28 5.03 -0.56
CA PRO A 179 -20.57 4.87 -1.24
C PRO A 179 -20.77 3.41 -1.68
N ARG A 180 -21.84 2.77 -1.24
CA ARG A 180 -22.14 1.34 -1.50
C ARG A 180 -22.17 0.90 -2.97
N ALA A 181 -22.17 1.84 -3.90
CA ALA A 181 -22.25 1.58 -5.35
C ALA A 181 -20.90 1.68 -6.07
N THR A 182 -19.83 2.04 -5.36
CA THR A 182 -18.48 2.09 -5.89
C THR A 182 -17.71 0.82 -5.53
N GLY A 183 -16.69 0.46 -6.33
CA GLY A 183 -15.68 -0.51 -5.89
C GLY A 183 -14.92 0.02 -4.66
N GLU A 184 -14.07 -0.79 -4.09
CA GLU A 184 -13.17 -0.39 -2.99
C GLU A 184 -12.40 0.88 -3.39
N TYR A 185 -12.43 1.88 -2.52
CA TYR A 185 -11.88 3.21 -2.74
C TYR A 185 -11.11 3.64 -1.50
N VAL A 186 -9.91 4.17 -1.65
CA VAL A 186 -9.11 4.66 -0.52
C VAL A 186 -8.60 6.07 -0.82
N GLN A 187 -8.83 6.98 0.11
CA GLN A 187 -8.39 8.36 0.02
C GLN A 187 -6.87 8.47 0.22
N PHE A 188 -6.23 9.35 -0.54
CA PHE A 188 -4.88 9.78 -0.22
C PHE A 188 -4.86 10.60 1.08
N PRO A 189 -3.74 10.64 1.83
CA PRO A 189 -3.62 11.41 3.06
C PRO A 189 -4.07 12.87 2.96
N HIS A 190 -3.78 13.56 1.85
CA HIS A 190 -4.24 14.94 1.66
C HIS A 190 -5.75 15.04 1.48
N GLU A 191 -6.39 14.06 0.82
CA GLU A 191 -7.84 14.03 0.62
C GLU A 191 -8.57 13.82 1.94
N THR A 192 -8.15 12.85 2.76
CA THR A 192 -8.71 12.65 4.11
C THR A 192 -8.58 13.90 4.97
N PHE A 193 -7.45 14.60 4.86
CA PHE A 193 -7.24 15.87 5.54
C PHE A 193 -8.19 16.97 5.06
N GLU A 194 -8.42 17.09 3.76
CA GLU A 194 -9.29 18.11 3.15
C GLU A 194 -10.78 17.82 3.37
N LEU A 195 -11.18 16.55 3.20
CA LEU A 195 -12.56 16.09 3.39
C LEU A 195 -12.98 16.04 4.85
N LYS A 196 -12.00 16.04 5.78
CA LYS A 196 -12.23 15.95 7.23
C LYS A 196 -12.92 14.66 7.65
N GLY A 197 -12.72 13.58 6.93
CA GLY A 197 -13.35 12.29 7.23
C GLY A 197 -12.93 11.19 6.28
N GLY A 198 -13.24 9.96 6.67
CA GLY A 198 -12.98 8.74 5.92
C GLY A 198 -13.42 7.52 6.75
N ASP A 199 -13.23 6.34 6.20
CA ASP A 199 -13.46 5.09 6.91
C ASP A 199 -12.19 4.48 7.50
N CYS A 200 -12.17 3.17 7.76
CA CYS A 200 -11.07 2.57 8.53
C CYS A 200 -9.74 2.53 7.77
N ASP A 201 -9.77 2.31 6.47
CA ASP A 201 -8.57 2.30 5.62
C ASP A 201 -8.07 3.72 5.33
N ASP A 202 -8.94 4.67 5.01
CA ASP A 202 -8.60 6.09 4.85
C ASP A 202 -7.89 6.66 6.07
N LEU A 203 -8.48 6.44 7.26
CA LEU A 203 -7.97 6.96 8.53
C LEU A 203 -6.64 6.28 8.91
N SER A 204 -6.51 4.97 8.63
CA SER A 204 -5.28 4.22 8.89
C SER A 204 -4.18 4.63 7.94
N VAL A 205 -4.48 4.82 6.64
CA VAL A 205 -3.54 5.33 5.64
C VAL A 205 -3.05 6.72 6.02
N PHE A 206 -3.97 7.63 6.38
CA PHE A 206 -3.60 9.00 6.76
C PHE A 206 -2.72 9.03 8.02
N TYR A 207 -3.11 8.32 9.08
CA TYR A 207 -2.33 8.32 10.32
C TYR A 207 -0.98 7.62 10.14
N SER A 208 -0.93 6.50 9.42
CA SER A 208 0.31 5.83 9.07
C SER A 208 1.25 6.74 8.28
N SER A 209 0.76 7.45 7.25
CA SER A 209 1.56 8.37 6.45
C SER A 209 2.16 9.49 7.31
N LEU A 210 1.41 10.05 8.27
CA LEU A 210 1.93 11.04 9.22
C LEU A 210 3.09 10.48 10.06
N LEU A 211 2.97 9.25 10.56
CA LEU A 211 3.98 8.59 11.39
C LEU A 211 5.23 8.21 10.58
N GLU A 212 5.05 7.55 9.43
CA GLU A 212 6.14 7.17 8.54
C GLU A 212 6.93 8.38 8.04
N SER A 213 6.26 9.50 7.78
CA SER A 213 6.87 10.74 7.31
C SER A 213 7.87 11.36 8.30
N VAL A 214 7.85 10.91 9.55
CA VAL A 214 8.74 11.38 10.63
C VAL A 214 9.61 10.27 11.23
N GLY A 215 9.68 9.13 10.55
CA GLY A 215 10.53 8.00 10.90
C GLY A 215 9.99 7.10 12.01
N ILE A 216 8.69 7.16 12.29
CA ILE A 216 8.02 6.24 13.21
C ILE A 216 7.44 5.11 12.38
N GLN A 217 7.98 3.89 12.56
CA GLN A 217 7.54 2.71 11.83
C GLN A 217 6.10 2.35 12.16
N THR A 218 5.37 1.92 11.14
CA THR A 218 3.98 1.49 11.28
C THR A 218 3.74 0.10 10.69
N ALA A 219 2.69 -0.55 11.15
CA ALA A 219 2.15 -1.76 10.54
C ALA A 219 0.62 -1.69 10.55
N LEU A 220 0.01 -2.08 9.44
CA LEU A 220 -1.43 -2.22 9.35
C LEU A 220 -1.86 -3.56 9.96
N VAL A 221 -2.99 -3.58 10.63
CA VAL A 221 -3.60 -4.79 11.17
C VAL A 221 -4.89 -5.06 10.42
N ASP A 222 -4.87 -6.09 9.58
CA ASP A 222 -6.03 -6.55 8.80
C ASP A 222 -6.83 -7.58 9.61
N TYR A 223 -8.04 -7.20 10.01
CA TYR A 223 -8.99 -8.09 10.69
C TYR A 223 -9.97 -8.68 9.67
N LYS A 224 -9.74 -9.93 9.27
CA LYS A 224 -10.60 -10.67 8.36
C LYS A 224 -11.76 -11.28 9.13
N SER A 225 -12.93 -10.66 9.10
CA SER A 225 -14.11 -11.25 9.72
C SER A 225 -14.80 -12.26 8.79
N ASP A 226 -15.43 -13.28 9.37
CA ASP A 226 -16.26 -14.24 8.62
C ASP A 226 -17.53 -13.58 8.03
N GLU A 227 -17.87 -12.37 8.45
CA GLU A 227 -19.08 -11.61 8.07
C GLU A 227 -18.88 -10.61 6.92
N MET A 228 -17.82 -10.73 6.14
CA MET A 228 -17.45 -9.80 5.06
C MET A 228 -17.17 -8.34 5.49
N ILE A 229 -17.20 -8.04 6.79
CA ILE A 229 -16.82 -6.73 7.31
C ILE A 229 -15.33 -6.78 7.63
N ARG A 230 -14.52 -6.23 6.74
CA ARG A 230 -13.09 -6.04 7.00
C ARG A 230 -12.89 -4.82 7.88
N HIS A 231 -11.85 -4.85 8.68
CA HIS A 231 -11.45 -3.73 9.49
C HIS A 231 -9.94 -3.61 9.51
N VAL A 232 -9.45 -2.39 9.36
CA VAL A 232 -8.02 -2.09 9.38
C VAL A 232 -7.71 -1.16 10.54
N ASN A 233 -6.72 -1.55 11.35
CA ASN A 233 -6.15 -0.75 12.43
C ASN A 233 -4.67 -0.54 12.22
N LEU A 234 -4.05 0.23 13.11
CA LEU A 234 -2.64 0.56 13.06
C LEU A 234 -1.89 0.08 14.31
N LEU A 235 -0.69 -0.43 14.09
CA LEU A 235 0.37 -0.53 15.09
C LEU A 235 1.45 0.51 14.75
N PHE A 236 2.05 1.14 15.76
CA PHE A 236 3.26 1.94 15.56
C PHE A 236 4.35 1.58 16.57
N ASP A 237 5.60 1.70 16.12
CA ASP A 237 6.78 1.45 16.93
C ASP A 237 7.09 2.66 17.82
N THR A 238 7.13 2.45 19.14
CA THR A 238 7.53 3.48 20.10
C THR A 238 9.03 3.67 20.19
N GLY A 239 9.82 2.72 19.69
CA GLY A 239 11.28 2.64 19.90
C GLY A 239 11.68 2.25 21.33
N LEU A 240 10.71 1.92 22.21
CA LEU A 240 10.99 1.47 23.57
C LEU A 240 11.34 -0.01 23.59
N SER A 241 12.33 -0.40 24.39
CA SER A 241 12.54 -1.82 24.69
C SER A 241 11.45 -2.35 25.63
N PRO A 242 11.24 -3.68 25.70
CA PRO A 242 10.26 -4.28 26.60
C PRO A 242 10.44 -3.84 28.07
N GLU A 243 11.68 -3.66 28.53
CA GLU A 243 12.00 -3.22 29.89
C GLU A 243 11.59 -1.77 30.17
N GLN A 244 11.38 -0.99 29.12
CA GLN A 244 10.97 0.42 29.19
C GLN A 244 9.45 0.62 29.10
N ALA A 245 8.67 -0.44 28.98
CA ALA A 245 7.20 -0.37 28.81
C ALA A 245 6.51 0.46 29.89
N GLU A 246 7.01 0.39 31.15
CA GLU A 246 6.46 1.15 32.29
C GLU A 246 6.55 2.69 32.09
N LEU A 247 7.37 3.18 31.17
CA LEU A 247 7.43 4.61 30.85
C LEU A 247 6.13 5.11 30.21
N ILE A 248 5.37 4.23 29.56
CA ILE A 248 4.10 4.57 28.91
C ILE A 248 2.89 3.88 29.59
N THR A 249 3.05 2.64 30.07
CA THR A 249 1.97 1.90 30.73
C THR A 249 2.50 0.76 31.60
N LYS A 250 1.78 0.45 32.70
CA LYS A 250 2.00 -0.77 33.52
C LYS A 250 1.08 -1.93 33.11
N ASN A 251 0.28 -1.74 32.07
CA ASN A 251 -0.68 -2.75 31.62
C ASN A 251 -0.14 -3.42 30.34
N ASP A 252 0.29 -4.66 30.45
CA ASP A 252 0.88 -5.45 29.37
C ASP A 252 -0.11 -5.72 28.22
N SER A 253 -1.41 -5.59 28.47
CA SER A 253 -2.42 -5.72 27.41
C SER A 253 -2.54 -4.48 26.52
N LYS A 254 -1.79 -3.40 26.80
CA LYS A 254 -1.84 -2.16 26.02
C LYS A 254 -0.80 -2.04 24.92
N TYR A 255 0.07 -3.02 24.77
CA TYR A 255 1.11 -3.01 23.74
C TYR A 255 1.39 -4.42 23.23
N PHE A 256 2.11 -4.49 22.14
CA PHE A 256 2.60 -5.72 21.55
C PHE A 256 4.11 -5.65 21.39
N ILE A 257 4.81 -6.73 21.77
CA ILE A 257 6.27 -6.82 21.59
C ILE A 257 6.54 -7.52 20.27
N ARG A 258 7.27 -6.86 19.38
CA ARG A 258 7.71 -7.45 18.13
C ARG A 258 9.06 -6.90 17.69
N GLU A 259 9.71 -7.63 16.80
CA GLU A 259 10.94 -7.19 16.18
C GLU A 259 10.66 -6.01 15.22
N SER A 260 11.47 -4.95 15.34
CA SER A 260 11.47 -3.81 14.43
C SER A 260 12.45 -4.03 13.28
N LEU A 261 12.46 -3.13 12.29
CA LEU A 261 13.47 -3.12 11.19
C LEU A 261 14.93 -3.12 11.67
N LYS A 262 15.18 -2.70 12.91
CA LYS A 262 16.53 -2.69 13.51
C LYS A 262 16.94 -4.05 14.08
N GLY A 263 16.10 -5.09 13.93
CA GLY A 263 16.35 -6.41 14.49
C GLY A 263 16.28 -6.45 16.03
N LYS A 264 15.49 -5.57 16.65
CA LYS A 264 15.32 -5.49 18.09
C LYS A 264 13.84 -5.65 18.47
N ASN A 265 13.60 -6.32 19.59
CA ASN A 265 12.27 -6.36 20.17
C ASN A 265 11.94 -5.00 20.76
N GLU A 266 10.91 -4.37 20.21
CA GLU A 266 10.44 -3.04 20.62
C GLU A 266 8.92 -3.09 20.93
N ILE A 267 8.46 -2.09 21.65
CA ILE A 267 7.05 -1.92 22.07
C ILE A 267 6.28 -1.28 20.92
N TRP A 268 5.28 -1.99 20.44
CA TRP A 268 4.34 -1.50 19.43
C TRP A 268 2.97 -1.24 20.04
N VAL A 269 2.38 -0.11 19.71
CA VAL A 269 1.11 0.38 20.27
C VAL A 269 -0.01 0.20 19.25
N PRO A 270 -1.06 -0.61 19.58
CA PRO A 270 -2.25 -0.71 18.74
C PRO A 270 -3.14 0.51 18.90
N VAL A 271 -3.58 1.10 17.77
CA VAL A 271 -4.45 2.29 17.76
C VAL A 271 -5.66 2.03 16.88
N GLU A 272 -6.85 2.27 17.44
CA GLU A 272 -8.11 2.28 16.70
C GLU A 272 -8.29 3.64 16.02
N THR A 273 -7.98 3.70 14.72
CA THR A 273 -8.02 4.96 13.95
C THR A 273 -9.43 5.50 13.78
N THR A 274 -10.46 4.66 13.84
CA THR A 274 -11.86 5.06 13.76
C THR A 274 -12.42 5.60 15.09
N SER A 275 -11.64 5.51 16.18
CA SER A 275 -11.97 6.15 17.45
C SER A 275 -11.60 7.63 17.40
N LEU A 276 -12.47 8.44 16.83
CA LEU A 276 -12.25 9.87 16.53
C LEU A 276 -12.33 10.78 17.77
N THR A 277 -11.89 10.28 18.90
CA THR A 277 -11.82 11.00 20.18
C THR A 277 -10.37 11.43 20.48
N ASP A 278 -9.84 11.14 21.67
CA ASP A 278 -8.43 11.40 21.96
C ASP A 278 -7.57 10.14 21.80
N PHE A 279 -6.28 10.33 21.70
CA PHE A 279 -5.32 9.24 21.53
C PHE A 279 -5.42 8.16 22.63
N GLU A 280 -5.65 8.54 23.89
CA GLU A 280 -5.71 7.57 25.00
C GLU A 280 -6.90 6.61 24.85
N THR A 281 -8.03 7.13 24.36
CA THR A 281 -9.21 6.33 24.07
C THR A 281 -8.99 5.45 22.85
N ALA A 282 -8.41 5.98 21.78
CA ALA A 282 -8.06 5.22 20.57
C ALA A 282 -7.05 4.11 20.88
N TRP A 283 -6.04 4.37 21.68
CA TRP A 283 -5.10 3.38 22.18
C TRP A 283 -5.77 2.30 23.02
N LYS A 284 -6.66 2.68 23.94
CA LYS A 284 -7.40 1.72 24.76
C LYS A 284 -8.22 0.79 23.88
N ILE A 285 -9.05 1.32 22.98
CA ILE A 285 -9.92 0.54 22.10
C ILE A 285 -9.10 -0.36 21.16
N GLY A 286 -8.05 0.20 20.53
CA GLY A 286 -7.16 -0.56 19.66
C GLY A 286 -6.48 -1.72 20.38
N SER A 287 -6.01 -1.49 21.61
CA SER A 287 -5.38 -2.53 22.42
C SER A 287 -6.38 -3.62 22.83
N GLU A 288 -7.59 -3.25 23.28
CA GLU A 288 -8.63 -4.20 23.66
C GLU A 288 -9.02 -5.10 22.46
N LYS A 289 -9.22 -4.52 21.28
CA LYS A 289 -9.51 -5.25 20.04
C LYS A 289 -8.36 -6.17 19.65
N PHE A 290 -7.13 -5.65 19.62
CA PHE A 290 -5.95 -6.42 19.24
C PHE A 290 -5.73 -7.62 20.18
N ASN A 291 -5.77 -7.41 21.49
CA ASN A 291 -5.62 -8.50 22.45
C ASN A 291 -6.71 -9.55 22.30
N LYS A 292 -7.95 -9.13 22.13
CA LYS A 292 -9.07 -10.07 21.95
C LYS A 292 -8.89 -10.87 20.66
N GLU A 293 -8.88 -10.19 19.50
CA GLU A 293 -9.03 -10.86 18.21
C GLU A 293 -7.71 -11.41 17.68
N ALA A 294 -6.59 -10.68 17.86
CA ALA A 294 -5.29 -11.10 17.33
C ALA A 294 -4.61 -12.14 18.22
N VAL A 295 -4.69 -11.97 19.56
CA VAL A 295 -3.95 -12.80 20.51
C VAL A 295 -4.86 -13.88 21.14
N ASN A 296 -5.91 -13.49 21.90
CA ASN A 296 -6.71 -14.42 22.69
C ASN A 296 -7.56 -15.36 21.82
N ASP A 297 -8.13 -14.84 20.72
CA ASP A 297 -8.90 -15.62 19.75
C ASP A 297 -8.01 -16.30 18.71
N PHE A 298 -6.68 -16.27 18.90
CA PHE A 298 -5.67 -16.85 18.02
C PHE A 298 -5.74 -16.33 16.57
N GLY A 299 -6.18 -15.09 16.35
CA GLY A 299 -6.37 -14.52 15.02
C GLY A 299 -5.09 -14.50 14.17
N ILE A 300 -3.93 -14.15 14.76
CA ILE A 300 -2.63 -14.20 14.08
C ILE A 300 -2.28 -15.64 13.71
N ALA A 301 -2.41 -16.58 14.64
CA ALA A 301 -2.05 -17.98 14.41
C ALA A 301 -2.95 -18.68 13.39
N THR A 302 -4.20 -18.25 13.25
CA THR A 302 -5.17 -18.80 12.28
C THR A 302 -5.22 -18.04 10.96
N GLY A 303 -4.49 -16.93 10.82
CA GLY A 303 -4.51 -16.06 9.65
C GLY A 303 -5.76 -15.17 9.51
N LYS A 304 -6.62 -15.14 10.53
CA LYS A 304 -7.79 -14.23 10.60
C LYS A 304 -7.36 -12.79 10.88
N VAL A 305 -6.24 -12.60 11.53
CA VAL A 305 -5.59 -11.30 11.73
C VAL A 305 -4.22 -11.34 11.11
N GLN A 306 -3.90 -10.37 10.26
CA GLN A 306 -2.59 -10.23 9.66
C GLN A 306 -1.98 -8.88 10.03
N ILE A 307 -0.68 -8.90 10.35
CA ILE A 307 0.11 -7.69 10.59
C ILE A 307 0.95 -7.47 9.32
N ILE A 308 0.80 -6.31 8.71
CA ILE A 308 1.39 -5.96 7.42
C ILE A 308 2.27 -4.72 7.64
N ASP A 309 3.56 -4.88 7.50
CA ASP A 309 4.52 -3.80 7.70
C ASP A 309 4.47 -2.76 6.57
N VAL A 310 4.67 -1.50 6.91
CA VAL A 310 4.70 -0.35 5.99
C VAL A 310 6.17 0.09 5.81
N TYR A 311 6.96 -0.67 4.97
CA TYR A 311 8.36 -0.29 4.65
C TYR A 311 8.88 -0.95 3.38
#